data_9c88ef2af3ee8049293871ea60bf3531
#
_entry.id   9c88ef2af3ee8049293871ea60bf3531
#
_cell.length_a   1.000
_cell.length_b   1.000
_cell.length_c   1.000
_cell.angle_alpha   90.00
_cell.angle_beta   90.00
_cell.angle_gamma   90.00
#
_symmetry.space_group_name_H-M   'P 1'
#
loop_
_entity.id
_entity.type
_entity.pdbx_description
1 polymer ?
#
loop_
_entity_poly.entity_id
_entity_poly.type
_entity_poly.pdbx_seq_one_letter_code
_entity_poly.pdbx_strand_id
1 'polypeptide(L)'
;MQPKNKTLRKKTFINFLLLFLLCIVIITTTIFFSFQAPIKQNDRLLKEMRSYVKDKEFSRAFMSEMSDIAGMLDTINTKAAKPDLLDGRITESIKKLNAKIDEESLEDKVFYNSMVFLLSDIQSAKKQLRENTGKDVNADALRQQIESLNSSLDAAKIENLNLKQQVFLLQQQK
;
A
#
# COMPACT_ATOMS: atom_id res chain seq x y z
N MET A 1 23.26 49.65 -64.09
CA MET A 1 24.06 48.37 -63.96
C MET A 1 23.17 47.33 -63.33
N GLN A 2 22.68 46.34 -64.05
CA GLN A 2 21.94 45.23 -63.47
C GLN A 2 22.96 44.18 -62.98
N PRO A 3 22.83 43.71 -61.74
CA PRO A 3 23.79 42.73 -61.18
C PRO A 3 23.63 41.39 -61.88
N LYS A 4 24.68 40.92 -62.52
CA LYS A 4 24.82 39.73 -63.38
C LYS A 4 24.54 38.38 -62.65
N ASN A 5 24.04 38.34 -61.40
CA ASN A 5 23.88 37.11 -60.57
C ASN A 5 22.59 37.04 -59.79
N LYS A 6 21.47 37.50 -60.34
CA LYS A 6 20.14 37.45 -59.67
C LYS A 6 19.71 36.01 -59.29
N THR A 7 19.94 35.05 -60.16
CA THR A 7 19.57 33.63 -59.95
C THR A 7 20.38 32.95 -58.86
N LEU A 8 21.66 33.18 -58.77
CA LEU A 8 22.52 32.63 -57.70
C LEU A 8 22.15 33.24 -56.34
N ARG A 9 21.95 34.54 -56.29
CA ARG A 9 21.52 35.23 -55.00
C ARG A 9 20.17 34.71 -54.52
N LYS A 10 19.22 34.48 -55.44
CA LYS A 10 17.89 33.94 -55.10
C LYS A 10 18.03 32.48 -54.56
N LYS A 11 18.87 31.66 -55.17
CA LYS A 11 19.10 30.27 -54.72
C LYS A 11 19.76 30.23 -53.35
N THR A 12 20.79 31.07 -53.13
CA THR A 12 21.45 31.17 -51.84
C THR A 12 20.52 31.68 -50.74
N PHE A 13 19.69 32.67 -51.05
CA PHE A 13 18.69 33.17 -50.11
C PHE A 13 17.62 32.11 -49.74
N ILE A 14 17.15 31.34 -50.73
CA ILE A 14 16.20 30.25 -50.45
C ILE A 14 16.85 29.16 -49.60
N ASN A 15 18.07 28.80 -49.86
CA ASN A 15 18.79 27.80 -49.03
C ASN A 15 19.01 28.29 -47.61
N PHE A 16 19.36 29.57 -47.45
CA PHE A 16 19.47 30.20 -46.12
C PHE A 16 18.13 30.20 -45.39
N LEU A 17 17.06 30.59 -46.09
CA LEU A 17 15.71 30.62 -45.52
C LEU A 17 15.25 29.21 -45.08
N LEU A 18 15.51 28.18 -45.86
CA LEU A 18 15.21 26.78 -45.53
C LEU A 18 15.99 26.30 -44.29
N LEU A 19 17.27 26.61 -44.22
CA LEU A 19 18.13 26.26 -43.08
C LEU A 19 17.65 26.99 -41.81
N PHE A 20 17.31 28.26 -41.93
CA PHE A 20 16.79 29.05 -40.82
C PHE A 20 15.46 28.50 -40.29
N LEU A 21 14.55 28.11 -41.23
CA LEU A 21 13.26 27.52 -40.87
C LEU A 21 13.44 26.14 -40.18
N LEU A 22 14.38 25.34 -40.66
CA LEU A 22 14.77 24.07 -40.05
C LEU A 22 15.27 24.28 -38.59
N CYS A 23 16.14 25.28 -38.39
CA CYS A 23 16.61 25.61 -37.03
C CYS A 23 15.47 26.02 -36.09
N ILE A 24 14.52 26.83 -36.56
CA ILE A 24 13.34 27.21 -35.76
C ILE A 24 12.52 25.99 -35.37
N VAL A 25 12.27 25.05 -36.30
CA VAL A 25 11.52 23.81 -36.02
C VAL A 25 12.23 22.98 -34.97
N ILE A 26 13.56 22.82 -35.05
CA ILE A 26 14.33 22.06 -34.06
C ILE A 26 14.22 22.72 -32.69
N ILE A 27 14.43 24.03 -32.59
CA ILE A 27 14.38 24.78 -31.33
C ILE A 27 12.98 24.67 -30.70
N THR A 28 11.91 24.90 -31.48
CA THR A 28 10.54 24.80 -30.97
C THR A 28 10.19 23.39 -30.51
N THR A 29 10.63 22.37 -31.24
CA THR A 29 10.41 20.98 -30.86
C THR A 29 11.15 20.64 -29.57
N THR A 30 12.40 21.07 -29.44
CA THR A 30 13.21 20.84 -28.22
C THR A 30 12.57 21.52 -27.00
N ILE A 31 12.13 22.76 -27.12
CA ILE A 31 11.43 23.49 -26.07
C ILE A 31 10.13 22.78 -25.69
N PHE A 32 9.33 22.37 -26.67
CA PHE A 32 8.05 21.68 -26.43
C PHE A 32 8.25 20.38 -25.65
N PHE A 33 9.21 19.52 -26.05
CA PHE A 33 9.52 18.29 -25.32
C PHE A 33 10.11 18.55 -23.93
N SER A 34 10.91 19.59 -23.77
CA SER A 34 11.50 19.97 -22.49
C SER A 34 10.45 20.38 -21.45
N PHE A 35 9.35 20.98 -21.85
CA PHE A 35 8.25 21.33 -20.95
C PHE A 35 7.25 20.19 -20.73
N GLN A 36 7.05 19.32 -21.71
CA GLN A 36 6.06 18.24 -21.60
C GLN A 36 6.53 17.08 -20.72
N ALA A 37 7.82 16.78 -20.69
CA ALA A 37 8.40 15.71 -19.88
C ALA A 37 8.20 15.93 -18.35
N PRO A 38 8.54 17.09 -17.76
CA PRO A 38 8.36 17.32 -16.33
C PRO A 38 6.89 17.35 -15.89
N ILE A 39 5.96 17.80 -16.74
CA ILE A 39 4.53 17.81 -16.41
C ILE A 39 4.01 16.39 -16.23
N LYS A 40 4.32 15.49 -17.17
CA LYS A 40 3.90 14.08 -17.09
C LYS A 40 4.55 13.34 -15.90
N GLN A 41 5.81 13.65 -15.57
CA GLN A 41 6.47 13.09 -14.41
C GLN A 41 5.83 13.56 -13.10
N ASN A 42 5.47 14.84 -13.02
CA ASN A 42 4.83 15.41 -11.83
C ASN A 42 3.43 14.82 -11.60
N ASP A 43 2.65 14.61 -12.66
CA ASP A 43 1.35 13.94 -12.56
C ASP A 43 1.46 12.47 -12.10
N ARG A 44 2.49 11.74 -12.56
CA ARG A 44 2.78 10.39 -12.08
C ARG A 44 3.14 10.39 -10.60
N LEU A 45 4.06 11.25 -10.19
CA LEU A 45 4.49 11.39 -8.80
C LEU A 45 3.33 11.77 -7.88
N LEU A 46 2.45 12.65 -8.33
CA LEU A 46 1.25 13.02 -7.56
C LEU A 46 0.27 11.86 -7.41
N LYS A 47 0.09 11.03 -8.45
CA LYS A 47 -0.74 9.82 -8.36
C LYS A 47 -0.14 8.80 -7.41
N GLU A 48 1.16 8.51 -7.53
CA GLU A 48 1.88 7.59 -6.63
C GLU A 48 1.86 8.10 -5.18
N MET A 49 2.05 9.39 -4.95
CA MET A 49 1.91 9.99 -3.62
C MET A 49 0.51 9.84 -3.04
N ARG A 50 -0.53 10.05 -3.83
CA ARG A 50 -1.92 9.89 -3.37
C ARG A 50 -2.23 8.44 -3.03
N SER A 51 -1.78 7.48 -3.84
CA SER A 51 -1.92 6.05 -3.55
C SER A 51 -1.21 5.71 -2.24
N TYR A 52 0.04 6.14 -2.08
CA TYR A 52 0.83 5.91 -0.88
C TYR A 52 0.18 6.50 0.40
N VAL A 53 -0.35 7.72 0.33
CA VAL A 53 -1.04 8.35 1.48
C VAL A 53 -2.28 7.54 1.85
N LYS A 54 -3.07 7.10 0.86
CA LYS A 54 -4.24 6.25 1.07
C LYS A 54 -3.88 4.92 1.74
N ASP A 55 -2.87 4.24 1.23
CA ASP A 55 -2.40 2.97 1.79
C ASP A 55 -1.87 3.14 3.21
N LYS A 56 -1.20 4.25 3.50
CA LYS A 56 -0.73 4.58 4.84
C LYS A 56 -1.87 4.87 5.82
N GLU A 57 -2.90 5.59 5.39
CA GLU A 57 -4.09 5.87 6.21
C GLU A 57 -4.87 4.58 6.47
N PHE A 58 -5.09 3.76 5.45
CA PHE A 58 -5.70 2.44 5.59
C PHE A 58 -4.93 1.56 6.58
N SER A 59 -3.61 1.48 6.40
CA SER A 59 -2.76 0.68 7.28
C SER A 59 -2.84 1.10 8.75
N ARG A 60 -2.89 2.41 9.03
CA ARG A 60 -3.04 2.90 10.41
C ARG A 60 -4.38 2.51 11.00
N ALA A 61 -5.47 2.70 10.24
CA ALA A 61 -6.80 2.31 10.67
C ALA A 61 -6.91 0.81 10.89
N PHE A 62 -6.37 0.01 9.96
CA PHE A 62 -6.32 -1.44 10.04
C PHE A 62 -5.58 -1.91 11.30
N MET A 63 -4.38 -1.38 11.56
CA MET A 63 -3.59 -1.75 12.73
C MET A 63 -4.27 -1.37 14.05
N SER A 64 -4.99 -0.26 14.09
CA SER A 64 -5.79 0.13 15.27
C SER A 64 -6.93 -0.87 15.51
N GLU A 65 -7.73 -1.18 14.49
CA GLU A 65 -8.83 -2.14 14.60
C GLU A 65 -8.34 -3.55 14.95
N MET A 66 -7.23 -3.97 14.36
CA MET A 66 -6.59 -5.23 14.68
C MET A 66 -6.10 -5.29 16.14
N SER A 67 -5.56 -4.20 16.66
CA SER A 67 -5.16 -4.09 18.07
C SER A 67 -6.34 -4.22 19.01
N ASP A 68 -7.48 -3.62 18.65
CA ASP A 68 -8.72 -3.71 19.44
C ASP A 68 -9.26 -5.15 19.45
N ILE A 69 -9.22 -5.85 18.30
CA ILE A 69 -9.61 -7.26 18.21
C ILE A 69 -8.66 -8.13 19.04
N ALA A 70 -7.35 -7.92 18.96
CA ALA A 70 -6.36 -8.64 19.75
C ALA A 70 -6.62 -8.45 21.26
N GLY A 71 -6.90 -7.23 21.70
CA GLY A 71 -7.27 -6.94 23.09
C GLY A 71 -8.54 -7.67 23.53
N MET A 72 -9.57 -7.77 22.68
CA MET A 72 -10.75 -8.56 22.96
C MET A 72 -10.42 -10.06 23.03
N LEU A 73 -9.58 -10.57 22.12
CA LEU A 73 -9.13 -11.95 22.12
C LEU A 73 -8.34 -12.29 23.41
N ASP A 74 -7.52 -11.38 23.92
CA ASP A 74 -6.75 -11.63 25.15
C ASP A 74 -7.63 -11.74 26.39
N THR A 75 -8.74 -11.02 26.40
CA THR A 75 -9.67 -10.99 27.55
C THR A 75 -10.76 -12.06 27.50
N ILE A 76 -11.04 -12.64 26.31
CA ILE A 76 -12.21 -13.52 26.09
C ILE A 76 -12.29 -14.74 27.01
N ASN A 77 -11.15 -15.28 27.43
CA ASN A 77 -11.06 -16.46 28.29
C ASN A 77 -10.83 -16.11 29.77
N THR A 78 -10.96 -14.82 30.15
CA THR A 78 -10.84 -14.41 31.56
C THR A 78 -12.13 -14.68 32.31
N LYS A 79 -12.05 -14.87 33.64
CA LYS A 79 -13.22 -15.15 34.50
C LYS A 79 -14.28 -14.04 34.50
N ALA A 80 -13.87 -12.79 34.20
CA ALA A 80 -14.76 -11.62 34.17
C ALA A 80 -15.44 -11.42 32.81
N ALA A 81 -15.04 -12.14 31.78
CA ALA A 81 -15.53 -11.97 30.43
C ALA A 81 -16.91 -12.62 30.22
N LYS A 82 -17.69 -12.03 29.31
CA LYS A 82 -18.89 -12.67 28.71
C LYS A 82 -18.48 -13.22 27.35
N PRO A 83 -18.00 -14.47 27.26
CA PRO A 83 -17.34 -14.98 26.06
C PRO A 83 -18.24 -14.94 24.82
N ASP A 84 -19.53 -15.28 24.93
CA ASP A 84 -20.45 -15.29 23.78
C ASP A 84 -20.64 -13.89 23.18
N LEU A 85 -20.70 -12.86 24.05
CA LEU A 85 -20.80 -11.48 23.58
C LEU A 85 -19.52 -11.02 22.90
N LEU A 86 -18.35 -11.38 23.45
CA LEU A 86 -17.05 -11.04 22.89
C LEU A 86 -16.80 -11.79 21.58
N ASP A 87 -17.15 -13.07 21.49
CA ASP A 87 -17.06 -13.84 20.24
C ASP A 87 -17.88 -13.19 19.11
N GLY A 88 -19.11 -12.76 19.43
CA GLY A 88 -19.94 -12.05 18.47
C GLY A 88 -19.31 -10.74 17.98
N ARG A 89 -18.78 -9.93 18.91
CA ARG A 89 -18.10 -8.66 18.60
C ARG A 89 -16.84 -8.87 17.76
N ILE A 90 -16.00 -9.84 18.13
CA ILE A 90 -14.77 -10.16 17.39
C ILE A 90 -15.13 -10.59 15.96
N THR A 91 -16.10 -11.51 15.82
CA THR A 91 -16.54 -11.98 14.50
C THR A 91 -17.08 -10.83 13.63
N GLU A 92 -17.85 -9.91 14.22
CA GLU A 92 -18.33 -8.72 13.50
C GLU A 92 -17.18 -7.79 13.08
N SER A 93 -16.23 -7.55 13.97
CA SER A 93 -15.06 -6.72 13.68
C SER A 93 -14.17 -7.33 12.58
N ILE A 94 -13.95 -8.65 12.61
CA ILE A 94 -13.24 -9.39 11.56
C ILE A 94 -13.97 -9.25 10.21
N LYS A 95 -15.29 -9.40 10.17
CA LYS A 95 -16.07 -9.21 8.95
C LYS A 95 -15.96 -7.78 8.40
N LYS A 96 -15.99 -6.77 9.27
CA LYS A 96 -15.82 -5.37 8.88
C LYS A 96 -14.43 -5.11 8.30
N LEU A 97 -13.39 -5.69 8.90
CA LEU A 97 -12.02 -5.58 8.35
C LEU A 97 -11.91 -6.21 6.96
N ASN A 98 -12.46 -7.43 6.77
CA ASN A 98 -12.49 -8.08 5.46
C ASN A 98 -13.20 -7.23 4.41
N ALA A 99 -14.39 -6.68 4.73
CA ALA A 99 -15.13 -5.82 3.81
C ALA A 99 -14.32 -4.58 3.41
N LYS A 100 -13.64 -3.91 4.36
CA LYS A 100 -12.77 -2.77 4.07
C LYS A 100 -11.60 -3.13 3.16
N ILE A 101 -10.97 -4.30 3.35
CA ILE A 101 -9.88 -4.79 2.49
C ILE A 101 -10.39 -5.01 1.06
N ASP A 102 -11.61 -5.53 0.90
CA ASP A 102 -12.19 -5.83 -0.41
C ASP A 102 -12.59 -4.56 -1.17
N GLU A 103 -13.11 -3.55 -0.46
CA GLU A 103 -13.54 -2.28 -1.04
C GLU A 103 -12.38 -1.41 -1.52
N GLU A 104 -11.20 -1.51 -0.89
CA GLU A 104 -10.04 -0.70 -1.22
C GLU A 104 -9.11 -1.37 -2.24
N SER A 105 -8.55 -0.57 -3.15
CA SER A 105 -7.52 -1.02 -4.10
C SER A 105 -6.14 -0.91 -3.46
N LEU A 106 -5.83 -1.86 -2.56
CA LEU A 106 -4.58 -1.92 -1.82
C LEU A 106 -3.53 -2.72 -2.58
N GLU A 107 -2.27 -2.31 -2.50
CA GLU A 107 -1.15 -3.07 -3.06
C GLU A 107 -0.91 -4.38 -2.29
N ASP A 108 -1.08 -4.35 -0.97
CA ASP A 108 -0.77 -5.46 -0.06
C ASP A 108 -2.02 -6.22 0.45
N LYS A 109 -3.06 -6.41 -0.38
CA LYS A 109 -4.27 -7.15 0.02
C LYS A 109 -3.99 -8.53 0.63
N VAL A 110 -3.01 -9.24 0.07
CA VAL A 110 -2.63 -10.58 0.55
C VAL A 110 -2.13 -10.53 2.00
N PHE A 111 -1.33 -9.52 2.33
CA PHE A 111 -0.84 -9.32 3.69
C PHE A 111 -1.99 -9.06 4.67
N TYR A 112 -2.88 -8.11 4.36
CA TYR A 112 -4.02 -7.78 5.23
C TYR A 112 -4.96 -8.96 5.43
N ASN A 113 -5.26 -9.71 4.37
CA ASN A 113 -6.08 -10.92 4.45
C ASN A 113 -5.41 -12.00 5.33
N SER A 114 -4.10 -12.19 5.23
CA SER A 114 -3.35 -13.13 6.08
C SER A 114 -3.44 -12.75 7.55
N MET A 115 -3.35 -11.46 7.87
CA MET A 115 -3.49 -10.95 9.25
C MET A 115 -4.90 -11.19 9.81
N VAL A 116 -5.93 -10.95 9.00
CA VAL A 116 -7.33 -11.22 9.40
C VAL A 116 -7.57 -12.72 9.60
N PHE A 117 -6.97 -13.55 8.76
CA PHE A 117 -7.03 -15.01 8.91
C PHE A 117 -6.40 -15.46 10.23
N LEU A 118 -5.22 -14.92 10.58
CA LEU A 118 -4.56 -15.22 11.86
C LEU A 118 -5.45 -14.85 13.06
N LEU A 119 -6.13 -13.70 13.03
CA LEU A 119 -7.06 -13.30 14.08
C LEU A 119 -8.24 -14.27 14.22
N SER A 120 -8.78 -14.75 13.09
CA SER A 120 -9.86 -15.74 13.05
C SER A 120 -9.40 -17.09 13.63
N ASP A 121 -8.17 -17.52 13.32
CA ASP A 121 -7.60 -18.75 13.86
C ASP A 121 -7.37 -18.67 15.36
N ILE A 122 -6.86 -17.53 15.86
CA ILE A 122 -6.71 -17.27 17.28
C ILE A 122 -8.08 -17.34 17.99
N GLN A 123 -9.12 -16.72 17.40
CA GLN A 123 -10.47 -16.78 17.93
C GLN A 123 -10.97 -18.22 18.03
N SER A 124 -10.81 -18.99 16.95
CA SER A 124 -11.22 -20.38 16.89
C SER A 124 -10.49 -21.24 17.93
N ALA A 125 -9.17 -21.09 18.06
CA ALA A 125 -8.38 -21.83 19.03
C ALA A 125 -8.77 -21.47 20.48
N LYS A 126 -9.01 -20.17 20.78
CA LYS A 126 -9.47 -19.73 22.10
C LYS A 126 -10.88 -20.23 22.44
N LYS A 127 -11.78 -20.34 21.46
CA LYS A 127 -13.08 -20.95 21.61
C LYS A 127 -12.99 -22.44 21.90
N GLN A 128 -12.19 -23.16 21.13
CA GLN A 128 -11.94 -24.60 21.34
C GLN A 128 -11.33 -24.86 22.72
N LEU A 129 -10.40 -24.01 23.18
CA LEU A 129 -9.82 -24.11 24.52
C LEU A 129 -10.89 -23.98 25.61
N ARG A 130 -11.86 -23.07 25.46
CA ARG A 130 -12.98 -22.92 26.40
C ARG A 130 -13.89 -24.14 26.43
N GLU A 131 -14.25 -24.63 25.25
CA GLU A 131 -15.19 -25.77 25.08
C GLU A 131 -14.55 -27.07 25.59
N ASN A 132 -13.22 -27.19 25.51
CA ASN A 132 -12.46 -28.35 25.95
C ASN A 132 -11.89 -28.23 27.37
N THR A 133 -12.21 -27.18 28.11
CA THR A 133 -11.79 -26.97 29.51
C THR A 133 -12.47 -28.01 30.40
N GLY A 134 -11.93 -29.19 30.47
CA GLY A 134 -12.46 -30.37 31.20
C GLY A 134 -12.05 -31.71 30.56
N LYS A 135 -11.42 -31.68 29.42
CA LYS A 135 -10.84 -32.86 28.75
C LYS A 135 -9.34 -32.64 28.62
N ASP A 136 -8.58 -33.16 29.54
CA ASP A 136 -7.13 -32.90 29.78
C ASP A 136 -6.19 -33.13 28.59
N VAL A 137 -6.64 -33.71 27.46
CA VAL A 137 -5.75 -34.20 26.41
C VAL A 137 -5.38 -33.17 25.34
N ASN A 138 -6.08 -32.06 25.23
CA ASN A 138 -5.84 -31.08 24.13
C ASN A 138 -5.60 -29.62 24.58
N ALA A 139 -5.73 -29.31 25.86
CA ALA A 139 -5.65 -27.93 26.31
C ALA A 139 -4.22 -27.35 26.14
N ASP A 140 -3.19 -28.13 26.38
CA ASP A 140 -1.80 -27.69 26.24
C ASP A 140 -1.39 -27.52 24.77
N ALA A 141 -1.83 -28.41 23.89
CA ALA A 141 -1.61 -28.27 22.46
C ALA A 141 -2.28 -26.97 21.90
N LEU A 142 -3.52 -26.68 22.32
CA LEU A 142 -4.24 -25.46 21.94
C LEU A 142 -3.57 -24.19 22.51
N ARG A 143 -3.02 -24.25 23.73
CA ARG A 143 -2.24 -23.13 24.29
C ARG A 143 -0.98 -22.86 23.48
N GLN A 144 -0.22 -23.91 23.12
CA GLN A 144 0.96 -23.77 22.27
C GLN A 144 0.58 -23.23 20.88
N GLN A 145 -0.53 -23.67 20.31
CA GLN A 145 -1.01 -23.15 19.04
C GLN A 145 -1.37 -21.66 19.13
N ILE A 146 -2.08 -21.23 20.16
CA ILE A 146 -2.42 -19.83 20.40
C ILE A 146 -1.15 -18.99 20.56
N GLU A 147 -0.15 -19.47 21.32
CA GLU A 147 1.13 -18.79 21.51
C GLU A 147 1.90 -18.66 20.18
N SER A 148 1.93 -19.72 19.37
CA SER A 148 2.54 -19.69 18.04
C SER A 148 1.84 -18.71 17.10
N LEU A 149 0.50 -18.67 17.08
CA LEU A 149 -0.28 -17.74 16.27
C LEU A 149 -0.08 -16.29 16.70
N ASN A 150 -0.04 -16.03 18.02
CA ASN A 150 0.25 -14.70 18.55
C ASN A 150 1.68 -14.25 18.16
N SER A 151 2.67 -15.13 18.28
CA SER A 151 4.04 -14.83 17.84
C SER A 151 4.10 -14.52 16.34
N SER A 152 3.38 -15.27 15.52
CA SER A 152 3.30 -15.03 14.07
C SER A 152 2.64 -13.68 13.77
N LEU A 153 1.58 -13.33 14.50
CA LEU A 153 0.90 -12.05 14.38
C LEU A 153 1.83 -10.88 14.73
N ASP A 154 2.58 -11.00 15.82
CA ASP A 154 3.52 -9.96 16.26
C ASP A 154 4.73 -9.85 15.33
N ALA A 155 5.24 -10.96 14.81
CA ALA A 155 6.29 -10.95 13.79
C ALA A 155 5.82 -10.21 12.51
N ALA A 156 4.62 -10.50 12.03
CA ALA A 156 4.05 -9.83 10.86
C ALA A 156 3.83 -8.32 11.10
N LYS A 157 3.42 -7.91 12.32
CA LYS A 157 3.34 -6.49 12.69
C LYS A 157 4.70 -5.80 12.63
N ILE A 158 5.74 -6.42 13.18
CA ILE A 158 7.11 -5.89 13.19
C ILE A 158 7.65 -5.78 11.77
N GLU A 159 7.46 -6.81 10.95
CA GLU A 159 7.88 -6.80 9.55
C GLU A 159 7.23 -5.66 8.77
N ASN A 160 5.91 -5.46 8.94
CA ASN A 160 5.20 -4.36 8.30
C ASN A 160 5.75 -2.98 8.75
N LEU A 161 6.08 -2.81 10.02
CA LEU A 161 6.68 -1.57 10.52
C LEU A 161 8.08 -1.34 9.92
N ASN A 162 8.90 -2.38 9.82
CA ASN A 162 10.24 -2.30 9.24
C ASN A 162 10.19 -1.97 7.74
N LEU A 163 9.30 -2.61 6.99
CA LEU A 163 9.11 -2.31 5.57
C LEU A 163 8.67 -0.85 5.36
N LYS A 164 7.78 -0.34 6.20
CA LYS A 164 7.37 1.07 6.15
C LYS A 164 8.50 2.04 6.44
N GLN A 165 9.38 1.71 7.39
CA GLN A 165 10.58 2.52 7.65
C GLN A 165 11.54 2.51 6.47
N GLN A 166 11.76 1.36 5.84
CA GLN A 166 12.61 1.25 4.66
C GLN A 166 12.07 2.07 3.49
N VAL A 167 10.77 1.98 3.21
CA VAL A 167 10.12 2.78 2.16
C VAL A 167 10.26 4.28 2.46
N PHE A 168 10.08 4.70 3.72
CA PHE A 168 10.25 6.09 4.12
C PHE A 168 11.69 6.59 3.90
N LEU A 169 12.69 5.78 4.25
CA LEU A 169 14.12 6.14 4.05
C LEU A 169 14.48 6.23 2.56
N LEU A 170 13.98 5.31 1.73
CA LEU A 170 14.21 5.34 0.28
C LEU A 170 13.57 6.55 -0.39
N GLN A 171 12.46 7.06 0.15
CA GLN A 171 11.80 8.26 -0.36
C GLN A 171 12.56 9.55 0.01
N GLN A 172 13.33 9.57 1.10
CA GLN A 172 14.15 10.72 1.50
C GLN A 172 15.45 10.83 0.68
N GLN A 173 15.86 9.75 0.00
CA GLN A 173 17.10 9.72 -0.81
C GLN A 173 16.89 10.14 -2.29
N LYS A 174 15.67 10.45 -2.70
CA LYS A 174 15.32 10.97 -4.04
C LYS A 174 15.06 12.48 -4.01
#